data_b8acb2d52bca4211a4ac57dcbed3459d
#
_entry.id   b8acb2d52bca4211a4ac57dcbed3459d
#
_cell.length_a   1.000
_cell.length_b   1.000
_cell.length_c   1.000
_cell.angle_alpha   90.00
_cell.angle_beta   90.00
_cell.angle_gamma   90.00
#
_symmetry.space_group_name_H-M   'P 1'
#
loop_
_entity.id
_entity.type
_entity.pdbx_description
1 polymer ?
#
loop_
_entity_poly.entity_id
_entity_poly.type
_entity_poly.pdbx_seq_one_letter_code
_entity_poly.pdbx_strand_id
1 'polypeptide(L)'
;MSSPTLFEFFAPCPRGLEAALAAELAEIAGRHLNGAPFTAGAQVPGGVHFSGGWAAGMAANLHSRIASRILLKIAHGPYRNEQDVYALALEQPWERWFASTQTLRIDITAIKSPLKSLEFTTLRVKDAICDRMREKTGSRPSIDTGAPDVRVFAFLTVNECTLYLDTSGEPLFKRGWRLDKGAAPLRENLAAGILRLTGWTPGTALYDPMCGSGTFLAEAAQIALGVAPGVERRFGFEKLKQYDITAWQGLKVPALDAKRAARAKRGEALGVYGSDISGDMLEKARANLERAGVPSVWLKQVDARGMTPPCDGPGILLANPPYGERIEVRGRSARGEVRETGRNRGNDDAFRRTHTDAPDSEFFNALGDALKQRFTGWQAFLLTSDRSLPGQLRLRESAKTPLFNGALECRLFRFDLIAGSVKVRPAAAEGDDA
;
A
#
# COMPACT_ATOMS: atom_id res chain seq x y z
N MET A 1 -7.52 -3.73 40.78
CA MET A 1 -6.88 -3.95 39.45
C MET A 1 -6.70 -2.57 38.82
N SER A 2 -5.47 -2.16 38.55
CA SER A 2 -5.21 -0.87 37.88
C SER A 2 -5.81 -0.92 36.50
N SER A 3 -6.53 0.13 36.07
CA SER A 3 -7.05 0.26 34.72
C SER A 3 -5.91 0.09 33.73
N PRO A 4 -6.09 -0.66 32.64
CA PRO A 4 -5.05 -0.84 31.63
C PRO A 4 -4.66 0.51 31.03
N THR A 5 -3.37 0.78 30.92
CA THR A 5 -2.88 1.98 30.25
C THR A 5 -3.27 1.94 28.79
N LEU A 6 -4.05 2.93 28.34
CA LEU A 6 -4.45 3.10 26.97
C LEU A 6 -3.47 4.04 26.25
N PHE A 7 -3.11 3.68 25.04
CA PHE A 7 -2.27 4.45 24.14
C PHE A 7 -3.08 4.90 22.93
N GLU A 8 -2.73 6.05 22.38
CA GLU A 8 -3.29 6.54 21.13
C GLU A 8 -2.32 6.25 19.99
N PHE A 9 -2.83 5.68 18.92
CA PHE A 9 -2.06 5.34 17.74
C PHE A 9 -2.63 6.02 16.49
N PHE A 10 -1.76 6.25 15.52
CA PHE A 10 -2.12 6.65 14.18
C PHE A 10 -1.53 5.67 13.17
N ALA A 11 -2.37 5.14 12.27
CA ALA A 11 -1.99 4.24 11.21
C ALA A 11 -2.13 4.97 9.86
N PRO A 12 -1.05 5.54 9.29
CA PRO A 12 -1.10 6.11 7.96
C PRO A 12 -1.29 5.03 6.90
N CYS A 13 -2.07 5.34 5.85
CA CYS A 13 -2.32 4.48 4.70
C CYS A 13 -2.35 5.26 3.39
N PRO A 14 -2.35 4.60 2.22
CA PRO A 14 -2.67 5.27 0.96
C PRO A 14 -4.05 5.92 1.03
N ARG A 15 -4.16 7.17 0.56
CA ARG A 15 -5.44 7.91 0.55
C ARG A 15 -6.48 7.16 -0.28
N GLY A 16 -7.70 7.14 0.24
CA GLY A 16 -8.83 6.37 -0.30
C GLY A 16 -8.98 4.97 0.31
N LEU A 17 -8.06 4.55 1.19
CA LEU A 17 -8.12 3.27 1.91
C LEU A 17 -8.44 3.42 3.40
N GLU A 18 -8.81 4.59 3.87
CA GLU A 18 -9.02 4.86 5.29
C GLU A 18 -10.12 3.99 5.88
N ALA A 19 -11.26 3.85 5.19
CA ALA A 19 -12.37 2.99 5.64
C ALA A 19 -11.98 1.50 5.62
N ALA A 20 -11.23 1.06 4.61
CA ALA A 20 -10.73 -0.29 4.51
C ALA A 20 -9.74 -0.62 5.65
N LEU A 21 -8.86 0.34 5.99
CA LEU A 21 -7.92 0.21 7.11
C LEU A 21 -8.65 0.19 8.46
N ALA A 22 -9.65 1.06 8.66
CA ALA A 22 -10.41 1.07 9.91
C ALA A 22 -11.11 -0.28 10.16
N ALA A 23 -11.72 -0.85 9.12
CA ALA A 23 -12.32 -2.18 9.20
C ALA A 23 -11.26 -3.28 9.45
N GLU A 24 -10.09 -3.21 8.80
CA GLU A 24 -8.98 -4.14 9.02
C GLU A 24 -8.49 -4.10 10.47
N LEU A 25 -8.28 -2.91 11.04
CA LEU A 25 -7.82 -2.75 12.43
C LEU A 25 -8.84 -3.31 13.43
N ALA A 26 -10.14 -3.11 13.21
CA ALA A 26 -11.20 -3.69 14.03
C ALA A 26 -11.21 -5.23 13.96
N GLU A 27 -11.01 -5.81 12.76
CA GLU A 27 -10.90 -7.27 12.59
C GLU A 27 -9.65 -7.82 13.29
N ILE A 28 -8.51 -7.13 13.19
CA ILE A 28 -7.28 -7.52 13.89
C ILE A 28 -7.53 -7.52 15.40
N ALA A 29 -8.18 -6.50 15.93
CA ALA A 29 -8.50 -6.41 17.34
C ALA A 29 -9.41 -7.57 17.79
N GLY A 30 -10.48 -7.84 17.04
CA GLY A 30 -11.41 -8.93 17.35
C GLY A 30 -10.76 -10.32 17.31
N ARG A 31 -9.80 -10.53 16.41
CA ARG A 31 -9.15 -11.84 16.23
C ARG A 31 -7.96 -12.10 17.16
N HIS A 32 -7.23 -11.07 17.55
CA HIS A 32 -5.91 -11.24 18.15
C HIS A 32 -5.74 -10.61 19.54
N LEU A 33 -6.69 -9.80 20.01
CA LEU A 33 -6.55 -9.12 21.30
C LEU A 33 -7.28 -9.81 22.45
N ASN A 34 -8.03 -10.89 22.22
CA ASN A 34 -8.71 -11.68 23.26
C ASN A 34 -9.50 -10.80 24.26
N GLY A 35 -10.20 -9.78 23.76
CA GLY A 35 -10.97 -8.84 24.59
C GLY A 35 -10.14 -7.73 25.25
N ALA A 36 -8.83 -7.62 24.96
CA ALA A 36 -8.05 -6.48 25.41
C ALA A 36 -8.57 -5.16 24.78
N PRO A 37 -8.43 -4.02 25.47
CA PRO A 37 -9.01 -2.77 25.03
C PRO A 37 -8.54 -2.36 23.63
N PHE A 38 -9.52 -2.05 22.79
CA PHE A 38 -9.33 -1.44 21.47
C PHE A 38 -10.52 -0.55 21.15
N THR A 39 -10.25 0.65 20.65
CA THR A 39 -11.29 1.57 20.17
C THR A 39 -10.86 2.13 18.82
N ALA A 40 -11.71 1.93 17.82
CA ALA A 40 -11.53 2.59 16.53
C ALA A 40 -11.73 4.10 16.70
N GLY A 41 -10.82 4.89 16.16
CA GLY A 41 -10.85 6.34 16.22
C GLY A 41 -11.22 6.97 14.88
N ALA A 42 -10.93 8.27 14.75
CA ALA A 42 -11.26 9.04 13.56
C ALA A 42 -10.48 8.56 12.33
N GLN A 43 -11.19 8.48 11.21
CA GLN A 43 -10.61 8.37 9.88
C GLN A 43 -10.30 9.79 9.38
N VAL A 44 -9.06 10.02 9.01
CA VAL A 44 -8.61 11.31 8.44
C VAL A 44 -7.92 11.05 7.09
N PRO A 45 -7.87 12.02 6.18
CA PRO A 45 -7.21 11.81 4.89
C PRO A 45 -5.78 11.28 5.05
N GLY A 46 -5.54 10.03 4.60
CA GLY A 46 -4.25 9.36 4.66
C GLY A 46 -4.00 8.52 5.91
N GLY A 47 -4.99 8.27 6.77
CA GLY A 47 -4.82 7.37 7.91
C GLY A 47 -6.01 7.25 8.86
N VAL A 48 -5.81 6.42 9.87
CA VAL A 48 -6.83 6.08 10.88
C VAL A 48 -6.22 6.20 12.27
N HIS A 49 -6.91 6.88 13.17
CA HIS A 49 -6.59 6.88 14.59
C HIS A 49 -7.23 5.66 15.26
N PHE A 50 -6.57 5.12 16.26
CA PHE A 50 -7.14 4.11 17.16
C PHE A 50 -6.49 4.18 18.53
N SER A 51 -7.15 3.63 19.52
CA SER A 51 -6.59 3.51 20.88
C SER A 51 -6.69 2.09 21.40
N GLY A 52 -5.78 1.73 22.28
CA GLY A 52 -5.74 0.40 22.90
C GLY A 52 -4.55 0.21 23.81
N GLY A 53 -4.43 -0.98 24.37
CA GLY A 53 -3.24 -1.38 25.08
C GLY A 53 -2.02 -1.52 24.16
N TRP A 54 -0.84 -1.75 24.72
CA TRP A 54 0.39 -1.95 23.94
C TRP A 54 0.26 -3.11 22.94
N ALA A 55 -0.46 -4.17 23.33
CA ALA A 55 -0.77 -5.31 22.46
C ALA A 55 -1.51 -4.90 21.17
N ALA A 56 -2.38 -3.87 21.20
CA ALA A 56 -3.07 -3.38 20.02
C ALA A 56 -2.11 -2.82 18.98
N GLY A 57 -1.11 -2.03 19.42
CA GLY A 57 -0.06 -1.52 18.53
C GLY A 57 0.80 -2.65 17.94
N MET A 58 1.16 -3.67 18.74
CA MET A 58 1.90 -4.84 18.30
C MET A 58 1.11 -5.69 17.31
N ALA A 59 -0.18 -5.95 17.57
CA ALA A 59 -1.05 -6.71 16.68
C ALA A 59 -1.26 -5.99 15.34
N ALA A 60 -1.48 -4.66 15.38
CA ALA A 60 -1.60 -3.85 14.18
C ALA A 60 -0.32 -3.89 13.33
N ASN A 61 0.87 -3.82 13.93
CA ASN A 61 2.14 -3.96 13.23
C ASN A 61 2.31 -5.34 12.58
N LEU A 62 1.92 -6.41 13.26
CA LEU A 62 2.08 -7.77 12.79
C LEU A 62 1.11 -8.13 11.66
N HIS A 63 -0.15 -7.69 11.78
CA HIS A 63 -1.25 -8.20 10.96
C HIS A 63 -1.79 -7.22 9.92
N SER A 64 -1.58 -5.89 10.08
CA SER A 64 -2.10 -4.94 9.10
C SER A 64 -1.38 -5.05 7.75
N ARG A 65 -2.17 -5.20 6.71
CA ARG A 65 -1.71 -5.20 5.31
C ARG A 65 -1.79 -3.82 4.68
N ILE A 66 -2.71 -2.96 5.17
CA ILE A 66 -3.03 -1.66 4.57
C ILE A 66 -2.22 -0.53 5.20
N ALA A 67 -1.96 -0.58 6.50
CA ALA A 67 -1.16 0.45 7.16
C ALA A 67 0.25 0.55 6.57
N SER A 68 0.74 1.78 6.45
CA SER A 68 2.14 2.05 6.07
C SER A 68 3.07 1.97 7.27
N ARG A 69 2.57 2.35 8.44
CA ARG A 69 3.22 2.33 9.75
C ARG A 69 2.17 2.28 10.86
N ILE A 70 2.61 2.03 12.07
CA ILE A 70 1.83 2.23 13.30
C ILE A 70 2.62 3.23 14.16
N LEU A 71 2.07 4.41 14.34
CA LEU A 71 2.71 5.53 15.03
C LEU A 71 2.02 5.73 16.39
N LEU A 72 2.80 5.66 17.48
CA LEU A 72 2.34 5.95 18.81
C LEU A 72 2.34 7.45 19.05
N LYS A 73 1.22 8.06 19.39
CA LYS A 73 1.11 9.47 19.73
C LYS A 73 1.77 9.74 21.09
N ILE A 74 2.75 10.63 21.11
CA ILE A 74 3.48 11.02 22.31
C ILE A 74 2.98 12.35 22.85
N ALA A 75 2.77 13.33 21.96
CA ALA A 75 2.31 14.64 22.33
C ALA A 75 1.47 15.28 21.22
N HIS A 76 0.63 16.21 21.61
CA HIS A 76 -0.13 17.07 20.70
C HIS A 76 -0.33 18.42 21.37
N GLY A 77 -0.12 19.48 20.62
CA GLY A 77 -0.30 20.83 21.14
C GLY A 77 -0.20 21.91 20.07
N PRO A 78 -0.64 23.13 20.40
CA PRO A 78 -0.56 24.25 19.51
C PRO A 78 0.89 24.73 19.32
N TYR A 79 1.18 25.35 18.17
CA TYR A 79 2.45 26.02 17.92
C TYR A 79 2.23 27.25 17.01
N ARG A 80 3.12 28.21 17.11
CA ARG A 80 3.20 29.42 16.27
C ARG A 80 4.54 29.55 15.56
N ASN A 81 5.57 29.02 16.18
CA ASN A 81 6.95 29.08 15.70
C ASN A 81 7.72 27.81 16.09
N GLU A 82 8.97 27.71 15.67
CA GLU A 82 9.83 26.55 15.92
C GLU A 82 10.19 26.38 17.40
N GLN A 83 10.13 27.47 18.19
CA GLN A 83 10.39 27.42 19.64
C GLN A 83 9.25 26.72 20.39
N ASP A 84 8.00 26.90 19.96
CA ASP A 84 6.85 26.20 20.54
C ASP A 84 6.96 24.68 20.25
N VAL A 85 7.39 24.31 19.04
CA VAL A 85 7.64 22.91 18.67
C VAL A 85 8.78 22.31 19.49
N TYR A 86 9.85 23.07 19.74
CA TYR A 86 10.93 22.67 20.62
C TYR A 86 10.43 22.45 22.06
N ALA A 87 9.65 23.38 22.61
CA ALA A 87 9.12 23.28 23.98
C ALA A 87 8.22 22.05 24.12
N LEU A 88 7.29 21.81 23.17
CA LEU A 88 6.44 20.63 23.17
C LEU A 88 7.26 19.33 23.19
N ALA A 89 8.34 19.26 22.42
CA ALA A 89 9.20 18.09 22.37
C ALA A 89 10.06 17.92 23.64
N LEU A 90 10.54 19.04 24.24
CA LEU A 90 11.36 19.02 25.43
C LEU A 90 10.60 18.52 26.67
N GLU A 91 9.31 18.83 26.76
CA GLU A 91 8.45 18.42 27.89
C GLU A 91 8.21 16.92 27.93
N GLN A 92 8.41 16.19 26.84
CA GLN A 92 8.09 14.77 26.77
C GLN A 92 9.12 13.91 27.50
N PRO A 93 8.67 12.88 28.23
CA PRO A 93 9.56 12.00 29.00
C PRO A 93 10.21 10.93 28.10
N TRP A 94 11.08 11.35 27.15
CA TRP A 94 11.72 10.46 26.17
C TRP A 94 12.50 9.34 26.82
N GLU A 95 13.09 9.59 28.01
CA GLU A 95 13.80 8.62 28.81
C GLU A 95 12.95 7.42 29.27
N ARG A 96 11.62 7.54 29.21
CA ARG A 96 10.70 6.43 29.46
C ARG A 96 10.52 5.51 28.26
N TRP A 97 10.81 6.02 27.04
CA TRP A 97 10.56 5.30 25.81
C TRP A 97 11.79 4.57 25.28
N PHE A 98 12.96 5.18 25.36
CA PHE A 98 14.19 4.60 24.83
C PHE A 98 15.43 5.04 25.65
N ALA A 99 16.57 4.38 25.40
CA ALA A 99 17.81 4.69 26.08
C ALA A 99 18.64 5.73 25.29
N SER A 100 19.43 6.54 25.99
CA SER A 100 20.33 7.51 25.37
C SER A 100 21.48 6.89 24.55
N THR A 101 21.69 5.58 24.69
CA THR A 101 22.68 4.80 23.89
C THR A 101 22.14 4.41 22.53
N GLN A 102 20.83 4.55 22.29
CA GLN A 102 20.20 4.23 21.00
C GLN A 102 20.32 5.39 20.03
N THR A 103 20.31 5.07 18.73
CA THR A 103 20.36 6.07 17.67
C THR A 103 18.97 6.60 17.34
N LEU A 104 18.89 7.87 16.99
CA LEU A 104 17.65 8.61 16.76
C LEU A 104 17.59 9.21 15.36
N ARG A 105 16.40 9.21 14.76
CA ARG A 105 16.06 9.99 13.58
C ARG A 105 14.75 10.74 13.79
N ILE A 106 14.70 11.98 13.30
CA ILE A 106 13.48 12.78 13.23
C ILE A 106 13.04 12.93 11.78
N ASP A 107 11.77 12.71 11.52
CA ASP A 107 11.13 12.99 10.23
C ASP A 107 9.96 13.97 10.47
N ILE A 108 9.86 15.02 9.66
CA ILE A 108 8.76 16.00 9.74
C ILE A 108 7.94 15.97 8.46
N THR A 109 6.64 16.01 8.65
CA THR A 109 5.67 16.25 7.57
C THR A 109 4.77 17.41 7.96
N ALA A 110 4.46 18.28 7.00
CA ALA A 110 3.64 19.44 7.26
C ALA A 110 2.54 19.62 6.22
N ILE A 111 1.37 20.05 6.66
CA ILE A 111 0.26 20.47 5.80
C ILE A 111 -0.11 21.91 6.17
N LYS A 112 0.16 22.86 5.26
CA LYS A 112 -0.13 24.29 5.44
C LYS A 112 0.50 24.91 6.70
N SER A 113 1.64 24.38 7.16
CA SER A 113 2.39 24.96 8.27
C SER A 113 2.89 26.36 7.92
N PRO A 114 2.85 27.33 8.83
CA PRO A 114 3.41 28.65 8.62
C PRO A 114 4.94 28.72 8.72
N LEU A 115 5.60 27.62 9.18
CA LEU A 115 7.04 27.59 9.36
C LEU A 115 7.78 27.63 8.02
N LYS A 116 8.82 28.43 7.94
CA LYS A 116 9.58 28.67 6.71
C LYS A 116 10.51 27.51 6.35
N SER A 117 11.05 26.80 7.36
CA SER A 117 12.02 25.72 7.17
C SER A 117 11.66 24.49 8.02
N LEU A 118 11.19 23.43 7.35
CA LEU A 118 10.96 22.15 8.00
C LEU A 118 12.26 21.47 8.40
N GLU A 119 13.35 21.73 7.68
CA GLU A 119 14.67 21.23 8.04
C GLU A 119 15.15 21.83 9.38
N PHE A 120 15.03 23.13 9.55
CA PHE A 120 15.34 23.81 10.81
C PHE A 120 14.43 23.30 11.94
N THR A 121 13.13 23.12 11.68
CA THR A 121 12.20 22.57 12.67
C THR A 121 12.59 21.14 13.05
N THR A 122 13.07 20.32 12.11
CA THR A 122 13.59 18.98 12.37
C THR A 122 14.77 19.03 13.35
N LEU A 123 15.69 19.97 13.17
CA LEU A 123 16.80 20.19 14.09
C LEU A 123 16.32 20.61 15.48
N ARG A 124 15.29 21.49 15.55
CA ARG A 124 14.72 21.94 16.83
C ARG A 124 14.11 20.77 17.63
N VAL A 125 13.33 19.89 16.96
CA VAL A 125 12.77 18.68 17.62
C VAL A 125 13.91 17.75 18.08
N LYS A 126 14.92 17.54 17.23
CA LYS A 126 16.12 16.76 17.58
C LYS A 126 16.82 17.34 18.83
N ASP A 127 17.06 18.65 18.83
CA ASP A 127 17.75 19.32 19.94
C ASP A 127 16.96 19.19 21.23
N ALA A 128 15.64 19.39 21.21
CA ALA A 128 14.76 19.22 22.34
C ALA A 128 14.86 17.80 22.96
N ILE A 129 14.80 16.77 22.13
CA ILE A 129 14.94 15.38 22.58
C ILE A 129 16.33 15.12 23.18
N CYS A 130 17.39 15.61 22.53
CA CYS A 130 18.77 15.47 23.02
C CYS A 130 18.99 16.22 24.33
N ASP A 131 18.44 17.41 24.49
CA ASP A 131 18.57 18.22 25.70
C ASP A 131 17.81 17.59 26.88
N ARG A 132 16.57 17.12 26.64
CA ARG A 132 15.80 16.35 27.63
C ARG A 132 16.54 15.10 28.09
N MET A 133 17.05 14.32 27.14
CA MET A 133 17.77 13.08 27.45
C MET A 133 19.06 13.38 28.24
N ARG A 134 19.82 14.43 27.86
CA ARG A 134 21.01 14.86 28.58
C ARG A 134 20.68 15.29 30.01
N GLU A 135 19.61 16.07 30.19
CA GLU A 135 19.16 16.51 31.53
C GLU A 135 18.79 15.33 32.45
N LYS A 136 18.05 14.35 31.88
CA LYS A 136 17.49 13.26 32.71
C LYS A 136 18.40 12.04 32.84
N THR A 137 19.33 11.82 31.90
CA THR A 137 20.16 10.59 31.88
C THR A 137 21.66 10.88 31.85
N GLY A 138 22.08 12.15 31.78
CA GLY A 138 23.49 12.56 31.67
C GLY A 138 24.08 12.40 30.28
N SER A 139 23.36 11.80 29.32
CA SER A 139 23.85 11.57 27.96
C SER A 139 22.74 11.80 26.92
N ARG A 140 23.13 11.97 25.65
CA ARG A 140 22.20 12.20 24.56
C ARG A 140 22.30 11.10 23.51
N PRO A 141 21.22 10.78 22.78
CA PRO A 141 21.25 9.84 21.67
C PRO A 141 22.08 10.38 20.50
N SER A 142 22.76 9.49 19.81
CA SER A 142 23.40 9.78 18.53
C SER A 142 22.36 9.81 17.41
N ILE A 143 22.67 10.56 16.33
CA ILE A 143 21.78 10.65 15.17
C ILE A 143 22.27 9.67 14.11
N ASP A 144 21.35 8.85 13.61
CA ASP A 144 21.54 7.97 12.47
C ASP A 144 20.35 8.12 11.51
N THR A 145 20.62 8.69 10.33
CA THR A 145 19.59 8.90 9.30
C THR A 145 19.35 7.67 8.42
N GLY A 146 20.26 6.70 8.42
CA GLY A 146 20.18 5.48 7.60
C GLY A 146 19.41 4.35 8.28
N ALA A 147 19.90 3.89 9.44
CA ALA A 147 19.37 2.75 10.15
C ALA A 147 19.14 3.04 11.66
N PRO A 148 18.31 4.04 12.00
CA PRO A 148 18.10 4.45 13.38
C PRO A 148 17.44 3.34 14.21
N ASP A 149 17.78 3.31 15.52
CA ASP A 149 17.06 2.46 16.47
C ASP A 149 15.67 2.99 16.76
N VAL A 150 15.55 4.30 16.87
CA VAL A 150 14.32 5.00 17.21
C VAL A 150 14.04 6.08 16.16
N ARG A 151 12.78 6.17 15.74
CA ARG A 151 12.33 7.17 14.81
C ARG A 151 11.16 7.95 15.39
N VAL A 152 11.27 9.27 15.40
CA VAL A 152 10.21 10.19 15.82
C VAL A 152 9.67 10.93 14.59
N PHE A 153 8.35 10.96 14.46
CA PHE A 153 7.66 11.77 13.46
C PHE A 153 7.02 12.97 14.11
N ALA A 154 7.20 14.15 13.50
CA ALA A 154 6.43 15.33 13.83
C ALA A 154 5.50 15.65 12.66
N PHE A 155 4.22 15.83 12.96
CA PHE A 155 3.21 16.23 12.00
C PHE A 155 2.71 17.62 12.34
N LEU A 156 2.86 18.56 11.40
CA LEU A 156 2.50 19.96 11.58
C LEU A 156 1.30 20.30 10.69
N THR A 157 0.29 20.92 11.29
CA THR A 157 -0.81 21.58 10.58
C THR A 157 -0.60 23.10 10.54
N VAL A 158 -1.65 23.87 10.32
CA VAL A 158 -1.58 25.33 10.36
C VAL A 158 -1.11 25.84 11.73
N ASN A 159 -1.57 25.21 12.80
CA ASN A 159 -1.37 25.70 14.18
C ASN A 159 -1.17 24.61 15.23
N GLU A 160 -1.11 23.33 14.82
CA GLU A 160 -0.95 22.20 15.74
C GLU A 160 0.21 21.31 15.34
N CYS A 161 0.96 20.85 16.33
CA CYS A 161 2.04 19.88 16.21
C CYS A 161 1.67 18.60 16.93
N THR A 162 1.83 17.45 16.27
CA THR A 162 1.70 16.14 16.89
C THR A 162 3.02 15.40 16.77
N LEU A 163 3.52 14.87 17.90
CA LEU A 163 4.72 14.05 17.96
C LEU A 163 4.33 12.58 18.06
N TYR A 164 4.94 11.76 17.23
CA TYR A 164 4.73 10.31 17.20
C TYR A 164 6.04 9.56 17.36
N LEU A 165 5.98 8.42 18.02
CA LEU A 165 7.05 7.43 18.05
C LEU A 165 6.71 6.30 17.07
N ASP A 166 7.63 5.99 16.15
CA ASP A 166 7.44 4.90 15.20
C ASP A 166 7.60 3.55 15.87
N THR A 167 6.51 2.78 15.91
CA THR A 167 6.53 1.42 16.46
C THR A 167 6.85 0.36 15.39
N SER A 168 6.83 0.74 14.11
CA SER A 168 7.04 -0.17 12.97
C SER A 168 8.50 -0.35 12.58
N GLY A 169 9.30 0.74 12.65
CA GLY A 169 10.67 0.80 12.13
C GLY A 169 10.68 0.99 10.61
N GLU A 170 10.95 -0.04 9.83
CA GLU A 170 10.79 0.03 8.38
C GLU A 170 9.30 0.09 7.99
N PRO A 171 8.93 0.74 6.85
CA PRO A 171 7.54 0.78 6.40
C PRO A 171 6.93 -0.61 6.26
N LEU A 172 5.68 -0.79 6.70
CA LEU A 172 5.01 -2.10 6.73
C LEU A 172 4.81 -2.70 5.33
N PHE A 173 4.68 -1.88 4.29
CA PHE A 173 4.58 -2.37 2.91
C PHE A 173 5.87 -3.01 2.37
N LYS A 174 7.03 -2.76 2.98
CA LYS A 174 8.26 -3.51 2.68
C LYS A 174 8.17 -4.90 3.32
N ARG A 175 7.46 -5.84 2.68
CA ARG A 175 7.24 -7.20 3.21
C ARG A 175 8.51 -8.07 3.24
N GLY A 176 9.58 -7.66 2.51
CA GLY A 176 10.84 -8.40 2.42
C GLY A 176 10.92 -9.39 1.25
N TRP A 177 9.81 -9.80 0.67
CA TRP A 177 9.81 -10.75 -0.45
C TRP A 177 10.03 -10.10 -1.83
N ARG A 178 9.76 -8.80 -1.95
CA ARG A 178 9.86 -8.09 -3.21
C ARG A 178 11.24 -7.46 -3.40
N LEU A 179 12.16 -8.20 -3.96
CA LEU A 179 13.49 -7.71 -4.33
C LEU A 179 13.51 -7.22 -5.78
N ASP A 180 12.79 -7.91 -6.67
CA ASP A 180 12.72 -7.58 -8.08
C ASP A 180 11.52 -6.68 -8.37
N LYS A 181 11.79 -5.47 -8.89
CA LYS A 181 10.77 -4.44 -9.16
C LYS A 181 10.71 -4.17 -10.65
N GLY A 182 9.51 -3.91 -11.15
CA GLY A 182 9.31 -3.30 -12.46
C GLY A 182 9.52 -1.78 -12.42
N ALA A 183 9.39 -1.12 -13.56
CA ALA A 183 9.58 0.33 -13.71
C ALA A 183 8.61 1.19 -12.87
N ALA A 184 7.44 0.66 -12.50
CA ALA A 184 6.42 1.35 -11.70
C ALA A 184 5.77 0.43 -10.70
N PRO A 185 6.41 0.21 -9.56
CA PRO A 185 5.93 -0.76 -8.60
C PRO A 185 4.68 -0.28 -7.85
N LEU A 186 3.61 -1.07 -7.93
CA LEU A 186 2.49 -0.95 -6.99
C LEU A 186 2.99 -1.30 -5.59
N ARG A 187 2.73 -0.46 -4.58
CA ARG A 187 3.09 -0.80 -3.19
C ARG A 187 2.20 -1.92 -2.67
N GLU A 188 2.77 -2.81 -1.87
CA GLU A 188 2.10 -3.99 -1.34
C GLU A 188 0.86 -3.64 -0.51
N ASN A 189 0.93 -2.57 0.30
CA ASN A 189 -0.21 -2.12 1.10
C ASN A 189 -1.34 -1.51 0.25
N LEU A 190 -1.01 -0.86 -0.86
CA LEU A 190 -2.02 -0.41 -1.81
C LEU A 190 -2.67 -1.61 -2.52
N ALA A 191 -1.87 -2.60 -2.92
CA ALA A 191 -2.39 -3.83 -3.52
C ALA A 191 -3.34 -4.58 -2.58
N ALA A 192 -2.96 -4.74 -1.31
CA ALA A 192 -3.82 -5.37 -0.29
C ALA A 192 -5.12 -4.60 -0.05
N GLY A 193 -5.04 -3.26 0.01
CA GLY A 193 -6.21 -2.41 0.13
C GLY A 193 -7.14 -2.51 -1.07
N ILE A 194 -6.60 -2.57 -2.28
CA ILE A 194 -7.38 -2.76 -3.51
C ILE A 194 -8.07 -4.13 -3.51
N LEU A 195 -7.35 -5.21 -3.17
CA LEU A 195 -7.96 -6.54 -3.01
C LEU A 195 -9.17 -6.49 -2.06
N ARG A 196 -9.06 -5.78 -0.94
CA ARG A 196 -10.18 -5.61 -0.02
C ARG A 196 -11.34 -4.82 -0.64
N LEU A 197 -11.05 -3.75 -1.41
CA LEU A 197 -12.07 -2.96 -2.09
C LEU A 197 -12.80 -3.73 -3.20
N THR A 198 -12.16 -4.73 -3.80
CA THR A 198 -12.84 -5.60 -4.80
C THR A 198 -13.89 -6.52 -4.18
N GLY A 199 -13.88 -6.71 -2.86
CA GLY A 199 -14.68 -7.70 -2.19
C GLY A 199 -14.20 -9.14 -2.40
N TRP A 200 -13.00 -9.34 -2.97
CA TRP A 200 -12.42 -10.67 -3.14
C TRP A 200 -12.22 -11.38 -1.81
N THR A 201 -12.57 -12.65 -1.80
CA THR A 201 -12.36 -13.55 -0.66
C THR A 201 -11.66 -14.83 -1.12
N PRO A 202 -10.83 -15.47 -0.25
CA PRO A 202 -10.26 -16.77 -0.55
C PRO A 202 -11.33 -17.78 -1.00
N GLY A 203 -11.04 -18.53 -2.06
CA GLY A 203 -11.97 -19.44 -2.72
C GLY A 203 -12.67 -18.85 -3.95
N THR A 204 -12.72 -17.52 -4.08
CA THR A 204 -13.13 -16.87 -5.33
C THR A 204 -11.93 -16.80 -6.29
N ALA A 205 -12.14 -17.07 -7.57
CA ALA A 205 -11.08 -16.93 -8.56
C ALA A 205 -10.61 -15.48 -8.68
N LEU A 206 -9.29 -15.26 -8.62
CA LEU A 206 -8.64 -13.98 -8.87
C LEU A 206 -7.69 -14.09 -10.05
N TYR A 207 -7.83 -13.22 -11.02
CA TYR A 207 -6.95 -13.21 -12.20
C TYR A 207 -6.36 -11.82 -12.43
N ASP A 208 -5.02 -11.75 -12.47
CA ASP A 208 -4.28 -10.54 -12.89
C ASP A 208 -3.65 -10.79 -14.27
N PRO A 209 -4.24 -10.26 -15.36
CA PRO A 209 -3.75 -10.50 -16.73
C PRO A 209 -2.53 -9.66 -17.12
N MET A 210 -2.09 -8.75 -16.28
CA MET A 210 -0.92 -7.88 -16.48
C MET A 210 -0.12 -7.79 -15.17
N CYS A 211 0.22 -8.99 -14.62
CA CYS A 211 0.65 -9.12 -13.23
C CYS A 211 2.03 -8.51 -12.94
N GLY A 212 2.81 -8.20 -13.96
CA GLY A 212 4.14 -7.65 -13.77
C GLY A 212 4.98 -8.52 -12.83
N SER A 213 5.51 -7.93 -11.77
CA SER A 213 6.29 -8.66 -10.75
C SER A 213 5.44 -9.39 -9.69
N GLY A 214 4.13 -9.52 -9.88
CA GLY A 214 3.23 -10.36 -9.10
C GLY A 214 2.76 -9.77 -7.77
N THR A 215 2.65 -8.46 -7.63
CA THR A 215 2.31 -7.83 -6.33
C THR A 215 0.91 -8.21 -5.85
N PHE A 216 -0.13 -8.10 -6.70
CA PHE A 216 -1.48 -8.52 -6.35
C PHE A 216 -1.53 -10.02 -6.04
N LEU A 217 -0.85 -10.82 -6.82
CA LEU A 217 -0.82 -12.27 -6.66
C LEU A 217 -0.21 -12.70 -5.32
N ALA A 218 0.91 -12.10 -4.93
CA ALA A 218 1.57 -12.40 -3.66
C ALA A 218 0.71 -12.00 -2.45
N GLU A 219 0.12 -10.80 -2.46
CA GLU A 219 -0.78 -10.37 -1.39
C GLU A 219 -2.03 -11.26 -1.31
N ALA A 220 -2.67 -11.57 -2.44
CA ALA A 220 -3.85 -12.45 -2.49
C ALA A 220 -3.53 -13.86 -1.98
N ALA A 221 -2.44 -14.47 -2.44
CA ALA A 221 -2.05 -15.80 -2.02
C ALA A 221 -1.70 -15.85 -0.52
N GLN A 222 -1.00 -14.84 0.01
CA GLN A 222 -0.74 -14.77 1.45
C GLN A 222 -2.01 -14.55 2.27
N ILE A 223 -3.00 -13.78 1.76
CA ILE A 223 -4.32 -13.64 2.38
C ILE A 223 -5.04 -14.98 2.40
N ALA A 224 -5.07 -15.70 1.27
CA ALA A 224 -5.72 -17.02 1.17
C ALA A 224 -5.12 -18.04 2.13
N LEU A 225 -3.83 -17.97 2.37
CA LEU A 225 -3.10 -18.86 3.28
C LEU A 225 -3.10 -18.39 4.74
N GLY A 226 -3.68 -17.24 5.06
CA GLY A 226 -3.70 -16.69 6.41
C GLY A 226 -2.33 -16.28 6.97
N VAL A 227 -1.35 -15.98 6.09
CA VAL A 227 -0.01 -15.58 6.50
C VAL A 227 0.00 -14.11 6.92
N ALA A 228 0.40 -13.81 8.15
CA ALA A 228 0.52 -12.43 8.61
C ALA A 228 1.63 -11.68 7.86
N PRO A 229 1.39 -10.44 7.37
CA PRO A 229 2.36 -9.71 6.54
C PRO A 229 3.64 -9.33 7.28
N GLY A 230 3.57 -9.22 8.60
CA GLY A 230 4.68 -8.85 9.46
C GLY A 230 5.44 -10.03 10.09
N VAL A 231 5.08 -11.29 9.74
CA VAL A 231 5.56 -12.48 10.45
C VAL A 231 7.08 -12.67 10.40
N GLU A 232 7.76 -12.22 9.34
CA GLU A 232 9.23 -12.34 9.19
C GLU A 232 10.00 -11.07 9.61
N ARG A 233 9.29 -10.04 10.05
CA ARG A 233 9.90 -8.73 10.34
C ARG A 233 10.33 -8.60 11.80
N ARG A 234 11.29 -7.70 12.01
CA ARG A 234 11.49 -7.01 13.29
C ARG A 234 10.82 -5.63 13.23
N PHE A 235 10.38 -5.16 14.38
CA PHE A 235 9.65 -3.91 14.49
C PHE A 235 10.38 -2.91 15.38
N GLY A 236 10.10 -1.62 15.17
CA GLY A 236 10.67 -0.55 16.00
C GLY A 236 10.31 -0.67 17.47
N PHE A 237 9.10 -1.15 17.80
CA PHE A 237 8.66 -1.31 19.19
C PHE A 237 9.51 -2.34 19.97
N GLU A 238 10.17 -3.29 19.32
CA GLU A 238 11.05 -4.26 19.98
C GLU A 238 12.29 -3.60 20.62
N LYS A 239 12.61 -2.37 20.20
CA LYS A 239 13.71 -1.56 20.75
C LYS A 239 13.27 -0.57 21.83
N LEU A 240 11.99 -0.48 22.11
CA LEU A 240 11.43 0.45 23.10
C LEU A 240 11.37 -0.19 24.50
N LYS A 241 11.46 0.64 25.52
CA LYS A 241 11.44 0.19 26.92
C LYS A 241 10.11 -0.45 27.35
N GLN A 242 9.01 -0.14 26.66
CA GLN A 242 7.69 -0.74 26.88
C GLN A 242 7.51 -2.09 26.20
N TYR A 243 8.56 -2.61 25.54
CA TYR A 243 8.50 -3.91 24.91
C TYR A 243 8.25 -5.02 25.92
N ASP A 244 7.10 -5.67 25.79
CA ASP A 244 6.73 -6.85 26.54
C ASP A 244 6.89 -8.08 25.65
N ILE A 245 7.95 -8.84 25.91
CA ILE A 245 8.27 -10.05 25.16
C ILE A 245 7.21 -11.13 25.29
N THR A 246 6.56 -11.24 26.45
CA THR A 246 5.52 -12.25 26.69
C THR A 246 4.28 -11.95 25.89
N ALA A 247 3.79 -10.71 25.94
CA ALA A 247 2.67 -10.26 25.12
C ALA A 247 3.00 -10.38 23.61
N TRP A 248 4.24 -10.04 23.22
CA TRP A 248 4.67 -10.19 21.83
C TRP A 248 4.70 -11.63 21.37
N GLN A 249 5.23 -12.56 22.16
CA GLN A 249 5.23 -13.98 21.83
C GLN A 249 3.82 -14.53 21.70
N GLY A 250 2.89 -14.08 22.52
CA GLY A 250 1.46 -14.43 22.42
C GLY A 250 0.84 -14.09 21.06
N LEU A 251 1.34 -13.05 20.38
CA LEU A 251 0.92 -12.68 19.02
C LEU A 251 1.77 -13.34 17.93
N LYS A 252 3.07 -13.38 18.11
CA LYS A 252 4.05 -13.80 17.09
C LYS A 252 4.03 -15.31 16.88
N VAL A 253 3.93 -16.14 17.94
CA VAL A 253 3.98 -17.60 17.83
C VAL A 253 2.80 -18.12 16.99
N PRO A 254 1.54 -17.75 17.26
CA PRO A 254 0.42 -18.18 16.42
C PRO A 254 0.57 -17.76 14.94
N ALA A 255 1.14 -16.59 14.67
CA ALA A 255 1.40 -16.14 13.30
C ALA A 255 2.49 -16.97 12.60
N LEU A 256 3.52 -17.39 13.33
CA LEU A 256 4.55 -18.31 12.83
C LEU A 256 3.98 -19.70 12.56
N ASP A 257 3.11 -20.19 13.43
CA ASP A 257 2.45 -21.50 13.25
C ASP A 257 1.51 -21.48 12.05
N ALA A 258 0.73 -20.41 11.86
CA ALA A 258 -0.07 -20.20 10.66
C ALA A 258 0.79 -20.20 9.39
N LYS A 259 1.95 -19.54 9.41
CA LYS A 259 2.91 -19.58 8.30
C LYS A 259 3.46 -20.98 8.04
N ARG A 260 3.76 -21.74 9.07
CA ARG A 260 4.21 -23.15 8.92
C ARG A 260 3.11 -24.01 8.30
N ALA A 261 1.87 -23.87 8.78
CA ALA A 261 0.70 -24.54 8.21
C ALA A 261 0.46 -24.18 6.74
N ALA A 262 0.64 -22.89 6.38
CA ALA A 262 0.57 -22.44 4.99
C ALA A 262 1.62 -23.11 4.09
N ARG A 263 2.83 -23.34 4.59
CA ARG A 263 3.87 -24.08 3.85
C ARG A 263 3.49 -25.53 3.58
N ALA A 264 2.75 -26.19 4.45
CA ALA A 264 2.28 -27.55 4.24
C ALA A 264 1.25 -27.65 3.10
N LYS A 265 0.55 -26.54 2.80
CA LYS A 265 -0.39 -26.41 1.69
C LYS A 265 0.27 -26.02 0.35
N ARG A 266 1.58 -26.13 0.26
CA ARG A 266 2.32 -25.92 -0.99
C ARG A 266 1.83 -26.90 -2.05
N GLY A 267 1.32 -26.41 -3.17
CA GLY A 267 0.73 -27.23 -4.22
C GLY A 267 -0.79 -27.23 -4.28
N GLU A 268 -1.50 -26.78 -3.24
CA GLU A 268 -2.94 -26.57 -3.32
C GLU A 268 -3.27 -25.38 -4.25
N ALA A 269 -4.32 -25.54 -5.07
CA ALA A 269 -4.81 -24.48 -5.93
C ALA A 269 -5.46 -23.38 -5.09
N LEU A 270 -4.89 -22.18 -5.10
CA LEU A 270 -5.40 -21.05 -4.32
C LEU A 270 -6.51 -20.26 -5.04
N GLY A 271 -6.83 -20.61 -6.30
CA GLY A 271 -7.71 -19.80 -7.14
C GLY A 271 -7.11 -18.45 -7.52
N VAL A 272 -5.78 -18.31 -7.46
CA VAL A 272 -5.04 -17.08 -7.82
C VAL A 272 -4.23 -17.33 -9.07
N TYR A 273 -4.49 -16.54 -10.09
CA TYR A 273 -3.94 -16.71 -11.43
C TYR A 273 -3.32 -15.41 -11.91
N GLY A 274 -2.21 -15.51 -12.63
CA GLY A 274 -1.55 -14.36 -13.22
C GLY A 274 -1.06 -14.61 -14.63
N SER A 275 -1.05 -13.58 -15.45
CA SER A 275 -0.34 -13.59 -16.72
C SER A 275 0.32 -12.25 -17.01
N ASP A 276 1.29 -12.28 -17.90
CA ASP A 276 1.95 -11.10 -18.44
C ASP A 276 2.46 -11.42 -19.85
N ILE A 277 2.58 -10.42 -20.69
CA ILE A 277 3.17 -10.59 -22.03
C ILE A 277 4.68 -10.79 -21.95
N SER A 278 5.33 -10.25 -20.91
CA SER A 278 6.78 -10.31 -20.71
C SER A 278 7.20 -11.54 -19.90
N GLY A 279 7.97 -12.43 -20.53
CA GLY A 279 8.59 -13.56 -19.85
C GLY A 279 9.49 -13.14 -18.69
N ASP A 280 10.28 -12.07 -18.86
CA ASP A 280 11.16 -11.52 -17.80
C ASP A 280 10.37 -11.05 -16.57
N MET A 281 9.18 -10.48 -16.78
CA MET A 281 8.32 -10.09 -15.67
C MET A 281 7.74 -11.30 -14.95
N LEU A 282 7.40 -12.36 -15.66
CA LEU A 282 6.93 -13.61 -15.06
C LEU A 282 8.04 -14.33 -14.28
N GLU A 283 9.30 -14.26 -14.70
CA GLU A 283 10.43 -14.77 -13.92
C GLU A 283 10.59 -14.00 -12.61
N LYS A 284 10.50 -12.66 -12.66
CA LYS A 284 10.48 -11.82 -11.45
C LYS A 284 9.29 -12.14 -10.55
N ALA A 285 8.11 -12.35 -11.13
CA ALA A 285 6.92 -12.74 -10.38
C ALA A 285 7.12 -14.09 -9.67
N ARG A 286 7.64 -15.13 -10.36
CA ARG A 286 7.95 -16.43 -9.76
C ARG A 286 8.93 -16.30 -8.60
N ALA A 287 10.02 -15.56 -8.77
CA ALA A 287 11.00 -15.33 -7.73
C ALA A 287 10.43 -14.59 -6.51
N ASN A 288 9.56 -13.59 -6.73
CA ASN A 288 8.86 -12.88 -5.66
C ASN A 288 7.86 -13.79 -4.93
N LEU A 289 7.08 -14.59 -5.65
CA LEU A 289 6.12 -15.55 -5.09
C LEU A 289 6.82 -16.65 -4.28
N GLU A 290 7.95 -17.15 -4.75
CA GLU A 290 8.78 -18.12 -4.00
C GLU A 290 9.27 -17.51 -2.67
N ARG A 291 9.82 -16.29 -2.71
CA ARG A 291 10.25 -15.56 -1.49
C ARG A 291 9.07 -15.24 -0.56
N ALA A 292 7.90 -14.95 -1.13
CA ALA A 292 6.67 -14.76 -0.35
C ALA A 292 6.12 -16.06 0.26
N GLY A 293 6.68 -17.21 -0.10
CA GLY A 293 6.25 -18.52 0.38
C GLY A 293 4.97 -19.05 -0.28
N VAL A 294 4.62 -18.54 -1.46
CA VAL A 294 3.39 -18.85 -2.20
C VAL A 294 3.65 -19.28 -3.66
N PRO A 295 4.48 -20.30 -3.89
CA PRO A 295 4.89 -20.70 -5.24
C PRO A 295 3.77 -21.34 -6.08
N SER A 296 2.64 -21.71 -5.46
CA SER A 296 1.52 -22.40 -6.12
C SER A 296 0.63 -21.49 -6.97
N VAL A 297 0.95 -20.20 -7.06
CA VAL A 297 0.24 -19.26 -7.93
C VAL A 297 0.51 -19.62 -9.39
N TRP A 298 -0.58 -19.84 -10.15
CA TRP A 298 -0.47 -20.18 -11.55
C TRP A 298 -0.07 -18.96 -12.40
N LEU A 299 0.96 -19.11 -13.23
CA LEU A 299 1.48 -18.06 -14.10
C LEU A 299 1.61 -18.54 -15.55
N LYS A 300 1.12 -17.74 -16.48
CA LYS A 300 1.19 -18.00 -17.91
C LYS A 300 1.62 -16.77 -18.71
N GLN A 301 2.45 -16.96 -19.73
CA GLN A 301 2.77 -15.88 -20.66
C GLN A 301 1.64 -15.73 -21.66
N VAL A 302 0.90 -14.62 -21.59
CA VAL A 302 -0.25 -14.32 -22.43
C VAL A 302 -0.33 -12.82 -22.67
N ASP A 303 -0.63 -12.44 -23.90
CA ASP A 303 -1.06 -11.07 -24.22
C ASP A 303 -2.49 -10.86 -23.70
N ALA A 304 -2.71 -9.79 -22.93
CA ALA A 304 -4.01 -9.50 -22.34
C ALA A 304 -5.14 -9.38 -23.38
N ARG A 305 -4.83 -9.01 -24.61
CA ARG A 305 -5.80 -8.97 -25.72
C ARG A 305 -6.31 -10.37 -26.11
N GLY A 306 -5.48 -11.38 -25.89
CA GLY A 306 -5.80 -12.80 -26.15
C GLY A 306 -6.19 -13.61 -24.92
N MET A 307 -6.33 -12.98 -23.75
CA MET A 307 -6.63 -13.68 -22.50
C MET A 307 -7.98 -14.38 -22.50
N THR A 308 -8.05 -15.47 -21.74
CA THR A 308 -9.29 -16.22 -21.45
C THR A 308 -9.41 -16.44 -19.95
N PRO A 309 -10.60 -16.68 -19.39
CA PRO A 309 -10.75 -17.07 -18.00
C PRO A 309 -9.83 -18.25 -17.66
N PRO A 310 -9.10 -18.19 -16.55
CA PRO A 310 -8.18 -19.25 -16.15
C PRO A 310 -8.88 -20.48 -15.54
N CYS A 311 -10.17 -20.35 -15.25
CA CYS A 311 -11.01 -21.41 -14.70
C CYS A 311 -12.48 -21.17 -15.07
N ASP A 312 -13.31 -22.20 -14.89
CA ASP A 312 -14.75 -22.07 -15.06
C ASP A 312 -15.41 -21.28 -13.91
N GLY A 313 -16.53 -20.61 -14.23
CA GLY A 313 -17.32 -19.86 -13.27
C GLY A 313 -16.89 -18.39 -13.12
N PRO A 314 -17.60 -17.65 -12.27
CA PRO A 314 -17.33 -16.23 -12.04
C PRO A 314 -16.07 -16.01 -11.22
N GLY A 315 -15.45 -14.85 -11.38
CA GLY A 315 -14.26 -14.45 -10.64
C GLY A 315 -14.04 -12.95 -10.64
N ILE A 316 -12.94 -12.55 -10.07
CA ILE A 316 -12.47 -11.16 -10.07
C ILE A 316 -11.23 -11.06 -10.96
N LEU A 317 -11.30 -10.22 -11.99
CA LEU A 317 -10.16 -9.78 -12.76
C LEU A 317 -9.66 -8.47 -12.15
N LEU A 318 -8.39 -8.42 -11.76
CA LEU A 318 -7.78 -7.25 -11.14
C LEU A 318 -6.45 -6.94 -11.79
N ALA A 319 -6.31 -5.74 -12.36
CA ALA A 319 -5.08 -5.33 -13.01
C ALA A 319 -4.70 -3.89 -12.73
N ASN A 320 -3.39 -3.64 -12.86
CA ASN A 320 -2.80 -2.31 -12.92
C ASN A 320 -2.16 -2.16 -14.32
N PRO A 321 -2.97 -1.87 -15.37
CA PRO A 321 -2.48 -1.80 -16.73
C PRO A 321 -1.41 -0.71 -16.88
N PRO A 322 -0.52 -0.81 -17.88
CA PRO A 322 0.41 0.27 -18.18
C PRO A 322 -0.39 1.52 -18.59
N TYR A 323 0.06 2.71 -18.13
CA TYR A 323 -0.53 4.00 -18.48
C TYR A 323 0.56 5.07 -18.68
N GLY A 324 0.27 6.08 -19.52
CA GLY A 324 1.21 7.12 -19.90
C GLY A 324 2.32 6.61 -20.82
N GLU A 325 3.48 7.25 -20.87
CA GLU A 325 4.64 6.95 -21.73
C GLU A 325 5.20 5.50 -21.65
N ARG A 326 4.50 4.59 -20.99
CA ARG A 326 4.94 3.23 -20.69
C ARG A 326 4.41 2.16 -21.64
N ILE A 327 3.60 2.52 -22.64
CA ILE A 327 3.13 1.59 -23.66
C ILE A 327 4.15 1.55 -24.80
N GLU A 328 5.41 1.25 -24.53
CA GLU A 328 6.29 0.67 -25.53
C GLU A 328 5.90 -0.82 -25.66
N VAL A 329 5.12 -1.13 -26.68
CA VAL A 329 4.85 -2.51 -27.11
C VAL A 329 6.16 -3.11 -27.60
N ARG A 330 6.94 -3.71 -26.72
CA ARG A 330 8.06 -4.58 -27.07
C ARG A 330 7.52 -5.91 -27.61
N GLY A 331 7.03 -5.85 -28.81
CA GLY A 331 6.74 -7.00 -29.64
C GLY A 331 7.52 -6.90 -30.93
N ARG A 332 8.87 -7.09 -30.86
CA ARG A 332 9.71 -7.64 -31.93
C ARG A 332 11.17 -7.62 -31.48
N SER A 333 11.81 -8.77 -31.51
CA SER A 333 13.26 -8.89 -31.47
C SER A 333 13.90 -8.02 -32.53
N ALA A 334 14.54 -6.94 -32.16
CA ALA A 334 15.51 -6.24 -32.99
C ALA A 334 16.85 -6.31 -32.29
N ARG A 335 17.71 -7.21 -32.78
CA ARG A 335 19.16 -7.12 -32.61
C ARG A 335 19.63 -5.84 -33.30
N GLY A 336 20.42 -5.04 -32.64
CA GLY A 336 21.29 -4.08 -33.31
C GLY A 336 21.33 -2.70 -32.66
N GLU A 337 22.55 -2.42 -32.15
CA GLU A 337 23.19 -1.12 -32.03
C GLU A 337 22.92 -0.23 -30.82
N VAL A 338 23.92 -0.31 -29.94
CA VAL A 338 24.29 0.70 -28.95
C VAL A 338 24.77 1.97 -29.66
N ARG A 339 24.19 3.11 -29.34
CA ARG A 339 24.82 4.42 -29.51
C ARG A 339 24.66 5.24 -28.23
N GLU A 340 25.78 5.42 -27.53
CA GLU A 340 25.99 6.49 -26.55
C GLU A 340 25.97 7.84 -27.26
N THR A 341 25.24 8.80 -26.70
CA THR A 341 25.59 10.21 -26.80
C THR A 341 24.96 11.01 -25.65
N GLY A 342 25.78 11.53 -24.73
CA GLY A 342 25.95 12.96 -24.53
C GLY A 342 24.97 13.67 -23.60
N ARG A 343 25.50 14.06 -22.43
CA ARG A 343 24.96 15.08 -21.52
C ARG A 343 24.43 16.30 -22.25
N ASN A 344 23.23 16.79 -21.87
CA ASN A 344 23.08 18.24 -21.66
C ASN A 344 22.03 18.61 -20.64
N ARG A 345 22.30 19.71 -19.91
CA ARG A 345 21.49 20.31 -18.85
C ARG A 345 20.44 21.22 -19.47
N GLY A 346 19.27 21.32 -18.75
CA GLY A 346 18.46 22.54 -18.67
C GLY A 346 17.31 22.62 -19.64
N ASN A 347 16.10 22.46 -19.15
CA ASN A 347 15.07 23.49 -19.15
C ASN A 347 13.77 22.92 -18.56
N ASP A 348 13.33 23.50 -17.47
CA ASP A 348 11.92 23.52 -17.07
C ASP A 348 11.15 24.31 -18.14
N ASP A 349 10.03 23.75 -18.59
CA ASP A 349 8.97 24.27 -19.42
C ASP A 349 8.76 23.49 -20.72
N ALA A 350 8.11 22.32 -20.63
CA ALA A 350 7.38 21.76 -21.79
C ALA A 350 6.39 20.69 -21.35
N PHE A 351 5.54 20.95 -20.35
CA PHE A 351 4.33 20.13 -20.17
C PHE A 351 3.22 20.68 -21.08
N ARG A 352 3.43 20.61 -22.38
CA ARG A 352 2.36 20.87 -23.38
C ARG A 352 2.15 19.61 -24.21
N ARG A 353 0.97 19.05 -23.99
CA ARG A 353 0.27 18.00 -24.74
C ARG A 353 0.65 17.93 -26.21
N THR A 354 1.17 16.77 -26.60
CA THR A 354 0.97 16.27 -27.98
C THR A 354 0.26 14.92 -27.82
N HIS A 355 -1.01 14.91 -28.11
CA HIS A 355 -1.81 13.71 -28.31
C HIS A 355 -1.28 12.97 -29.52
N THR A 356 -0.65 11.81 -29.31
CA THR A 356 -0.50 10.78 -30.32
C THR A 356 -1.40 9.61 -29.90
N ASP A 357 -2.66 9.69 -30.35
CA ASP A 357 -3.78 8.86 -29.86
C ASP A 357 -3.86 7.45 -30.48
N ALA A 358 -2.94 7.02 -31.35
CA ALA A 358 -3.17 5.82 -32.16
C ALA A 358 -2.77 4.46 -31.52
N PRO A 359 -1.62 4.27 -30.84
CA PRO A 359 -1.23 2.94 -30.33
C PRO A 359 -1.97 2.52 -29.06
N ASP A 360 -2.29 3.46 -28.16
CA ASP A 360 -2.86 3.17 -26.84
C ASP A 360 -4.34 2.83 -26.94
N SER A 361 -5.09 3.52 -27.81
CA SER A 361 -6.52 3.29 -27.99
C SER A 361 -6.81 1.92 -28.62
N GLU A 362 -5.96 1.41 -29.50
CA GLU A 362 -6.11 0.08 -30.11
C GLU A 362 -5.95 -1.04 -29.08
N PHE A 363 -4.95 -0.94 -28.19
CA PHE A 363 -4.75 -1.90 -27.11
C PHE A 363 -5.95 -1.97 -26.17
N PHE A 364 -6.43 -0.83 -25.69
CA PHE A 364 -7.56 -0.80 -24.76
C PHE A 364 -8.89 -1.19 -25.41
N ASN A 365 -9.10 -0.88 -26.68
CA ASN A 365 -10.25 -1.36 -27.44
C ASN A 365 -10.27 -2.90 -27.49
N ALA A 366 -9.13 -3.52 -27.89
CA ALA A 366 -9.01 -4.98 -27.97
C ALA A 366 -9.13 -5.64 -26.57
N LEU A 367 -8.58 -5.02 -25.51
CA LEU A 367 -8.77 -5.46 -24.15
C LEU A 367 -10.24 -5.42 -23.73
N GLY A 368 -10.96 -4.34 -24.05
CA GLY A 368 -12.39 -4.20 -23.78
C GLY A 368 -13.23 -5.25 -24.50
N ASP A 369 -12.87 -5.59 -25.73
CA ASP A 369 -13.55 -6.65 -26.50
C ASP A 369 -13.28 -8.04 -25.89
N ALA A 370 -12.04 -8.32 -25.44
CA ALA A 370 -11.73 -9.57 -24.74
C ALA A 370 -12.52 -9.71 -23.43
N LEU A 371 -12.62 -8.61 -22.66
CA LEU A 371 -13.43 -8.59 -21.42
C LEU A 371 -14.90 -8.89 -21.69
N LYS A 372 -15.53 -8.23 -22.68
CA LYS A 372 -16.94 -8.44 -23.03
C LYS A 372 -17.25 -9.84 -23.52
N GLN A 373 -16.39 -10.38 -24.39
CA GLN A 373 -16.65 -11.62 -25.10
C GLN A 373 -16.34 -12.86 -24.28
N ARG A 374 -15.34 -12.80 -23.39
CA ARG A 374 -14.78 -14.00 -22.74
C ARG A 374 -14.97 -14.03 -21.24
N PHE A 375 -15.18 -12.90 -20.58
CA PHE A 375 -15.27 -12.81 -19.12
C PHE A 375 -16.69 -12.51 -18.62
N THR A 376 -17.72 -12.98 -19.35
CA THR A 376 -19.10 -12.85 -18.89
C THR A 376 -19.26 -13.48 -17.50
N GLY A 377 -19.91 -12.77 -16.60
CA GLY A 377 -20.10 -13.19 -15.19
C GLY A 377 -18.96 -12.79 -14.24
N TRP A 378 -17.85 -12.25 -14.77
CA TRP A 378 -16.73 -11.75 -13.97
C TRP A 378 -16.94 -10.28 -13.60
N GLN A 379 -16.21 -9.85 -12.57
CA GLN A 379 -16.04 -8.45 -12.23
C GLN A 379 -14.60 -8.04 -12.55
N ALA A 380 -14.42 -7.02 -13.38
CA ALA A 380 -13.10 -6.49 -13.69
C ALA A 380 -12.84 -5.20 -12.92
N PHE A 381 -11.67 -5.14 -12.29
CA PHE A 381 -11.18 -3.97 -11.57
C PHE A 381 -9.87 -3.52 -12.19
N LEU A 382 -9.81 -2.27 -12.65
CA LEU A 382 -8.63 -1.70 -13.29
C LEU A 382 -8.18 -0.45 -12.55
N LEU A 383 -6.93 -0.46 -12.04
CA LEU A 383 -6.30 0.69 -11.42
C LEU A 383 -5.56 1.51 -12.46
N THR A 384 -5.87 2.79 -12.60
CA THR A 384 -5.20 3.67 -13.55
C THR A 384 -5.25 5.13 -13.11
N SER A 385 -4.29 5.93 -13.58
CA SER A 385 -4.38 7.40 -13.51
C SER A 385 -5.13 8.01 -14.69
N ASP A 386 -5.34 7.24 -15.77
CA ASP A 386 -6.08 7.70 -16.94
C ASP A 386 -7.60 7.64 -16.70
N ARG A 387 -8.23 8.82 -16.69
CA ARG A 387 -9.67 8.96 -16.49
C ARG A 387 -10.49 8.56 -17.70
N SER A 388 -9.89 8.47 -18.87
CA SER A 388 -10.54 8.13 -20.14
C SER A 388 -10.64 6.61 -20.37
N LEU A 389 -10.02 5.78 -19.53
CA LEU A 389 -9.96 4.33 -19.67
C LEU A 389 -11.33 3.66 -19.97
N PRO A 390 -12.46 4.01 -19.30
CA PRO A 390 -13.75 3.39 -19.62
C PRO A 390 -14.18 3.63 -21.08
N GLY A 391 -13.94 4.84 -21.60
CA GLY A 391 -14.20 5.19 -23.01
C GLY A 391 -13.32 4.39 -23.97
N GLN A 392 -12.03 4.23 -23.66
CA GLN A 392 -11.09 3.43 -24.46
C GLN A 392 -11.45 1.94 -24.47
N LEU A 393 -11.92 1.38 -23.36
CA LEU A 393 -12.43 0.01 -23.27
C LEU A 393 -13.80 -0.17 -23.93
N ARG A 394 -14.48 0.92 -24.28
CA ARG A 394 -15.88 0.91 -24.72
C ARG A 394 -16.79 0.16 -23.73
N LEU A 395 -16.45 0.27 -22.42
CA LEU A 395 -17.20 -0.31 -21.31
C LEU A 395 -17.70 0.82 -20.40
N ARG A 396 -18.90 0.65 -19.89
CA ARG A 396 -19.44 1.54 -18.86
C ARG A 396 -18.98 1.02 -17.48
N GLU A 397 -18.33 1.88 -16.70
CA GLU A 397 -17.97 1.55 -15.35
C GLU A 397 -19.23 1.41 -14.46
N SER A 398 -19.23 0.37 -13.62
CA SER A 398 -20.27 0.16 -12.59
C SER A 398 -19.97 0.98 -11.33
N ALA A 399 -18.69 1.21 -11.04
CA ALA A 399 -18.22 2.05 -9.94
C ALA A 399 -16.81 2.58 -10.22
N LYS A 400 -16.45 3.64 -9.50
CA LYS A 400 -15.08 4.20 -9.49
C LYS A 400 -14.70 4.66 -8.10
N THR A 401 -13.50 4.29 -7.65
CA THR A 401 -12.96 4.65 -6.34
C THR A 401 -11.67 5.45 -6.52
N PRO A 402 -11.60 6.69 -6.01
CA PRO A 402 -10.37 7.47 -6.01
C PRO A 402 -9.34 6.84 -5.08
N LEU A 403 -8.10 6.67 -5.56
CA LEU A 403 -6.98 6.12 -4.80
C LEU A 403 -5.71 6.89 -5.11
N PHE A 404 -4.68 6.75 -4.27
CA PHE A 404 -3.40 7.39 -4.48
C PHE A 404 -2.25 6.37 -4.43
N ASN A 405 -1.49 6.29 -5.50
CA ASN A 405 -0.23 5.54 -5.53
C ASN A 405 0.95 6.50 -5.30
N GLY A 406 1.30 6.74 -4.05
CA GLY A 406 2.21 7.82 -3.66
C GLY A 406 1.55 9.19 -3.90
N ALA A 407 2.18 10.05 -4.70
CA ALA A 407 1.63 11.34 -5.10
C ALA A 407 0.66 11.27 -6.30
N LEU A 408 0.65 10.14 -7.02
CA LEU A 408 -0.15 9.97 -8.22
C LEU A 408 -1.60 9.66 -7.87
N GLU A 409 -2.53 10.53 -8.29
CA GLU A 409 -3.97 10.24 -8.23
C GLU A 409 -4.33 9.17 -9.23
N CYS A 410 -4.92 8.09 -8.74
CA CYS A 410 -5.42 6.96 -9.53
C CYS A 410 -6.91 6.76 -9.28
N ARG A 411 -7.52 5.93 -10.12
CA ARG A 411 -8.88 5.43 -9.96
C ARG A 411 -8.91 3.95 -10.13
N LEU A 412 -9.61 3.27 -9.23
CA LEU A 412 -10.00 1.89 -9.40
C LEU A 412 -11.38 1.88 -10.05
N PHE A 413 -11.43 1.53 -11.33
CA PHE A 413 -12.69 1.34 -12.05
C PHE A 413 -13.17 -0.09 -11.90
N ARG A 414 -14.47 -0.26 -11.63
CA ARG A 414 -15.16 -1.56 -11.63
C ARG A 414 -16.03 -1.68 -12.85
N PHE A 415 -15.99 -2.85 -13.48
CA PHE A 415 -16.85 -3.24 -14.59
C PHE A 415 -17.50 -4.59 -14.26
N ASP A 416 -18.85 -4.61 -14.20
CA ASP A 416 -19.59 -5.86 -14.06
C ASP A 416 -19.83 -6.41 -15.49
N LEU A 417 -19.18 -7.53 -15.80
CA LEU A 417 -19.18 -8.12 -17.14
C LEU A 417 -20.38 -9.05 -17.30
N ILE A 418 -21.52 -8.47 -17.64
CA ILE A 418 -22.77 -9.20 -17.90
C ILE A 418 -22.95 -9.48 -19.38
N ALA A 419 -23.67 -10.57 -19.74
CA ALA A 419 -24.06 -10.83 -21.12
C ALA A 419 -24.88 -9.64 -21.63
N GLY A 420 -24.34 -8.90 -22.61
CA GLY A 420 -24.98 -7.70 -23.09
C GLY A 420 -26.18 -8.01 -23.99
N SER A 421 -27.33 -7.41 -23.69
CA SER A 421 -28.29 -7.12 -24.74
C SER A 421 -27.76 -5.94 -25.56
N VAL A 422 -27.46 -6.17 -26.82
CA VAL A 422 -27.27 -5.08 -27.81
C VAL A 422 -28.60 -4.33 -27.83
N LYS A 423 -28.67 -3.13 -27.20
CA LYS A 423 -29.77 -2.21 -27.52
C LYS A 423 -29.61 -1.80 -28.94
N VAL A 424 -30.33 -2.48 -29.86
CA VAL A 424 -30.57 -2.02 -31.21
C VAL A 424 -31.24 -0.65 -31.07
N ARG A 425 -30.59 0.41 -31.47
CA ARG A 425 -31.23 1.71 -31.65
C ARG A 425 -32.40 1.49 -32.61
N PRO A 426 -33.64 1.86 -32.27
CA PRO A 426 -34.72 1.85 -33.23
C PRO A 426 -34.27 2.74 -34.44
N ALA A 427 -34.37 2.20 -35.65
CA ALA A 427 -34.23 2.99 -36.83
C ALA A 427 -35.18 4.18 -36.76
N ALA A 428 -34.66 5.38 -37.04
CA ALA A 428 -35.50 6.56 -37.19
C ALA A 428 -36.55 6.26 -38.22
N ALA A 429 -37.82 6.38 -37.88
CA ALA A 429 -38.91 6.31 -38.85
C ALA A 429 -38.69 7.45 -39.86
N GLU A 430 -38.49 7.09 -41.08
CA GLU A 430 -38.56 8.02 -42.21
C GLU A 430 -39.97 8.58 -42.22
N GLY A 431 -40.09 9.89 -42.02
CA GLY A 431 -41.36 10.58 -42.15
C GLY A 431 -41.80 10.58 -43.60
N ASP A 432 -42.98 9.98 -43.85
CA ASP A 432 -43.72 10.22 -45.07
C ASP A 432 -44.25 11.66 -45.01
N ASP A 433 -43.67 12.49 -45.88
CA ASP A 433 -44.33 13.70 -46.35
C ASP A 433 -45.17 13.34 -47.56
N ALA A 434 -46.47 13.50 -47.43
CA ALA A 434 -47.44 13.71 -48.51
C ALA A 434 -48.47 14.74 -48.08
#